data_11e36f68d533166d261675148b29b275
#
_entry.id   11e36f68d533166d261675148b29b275
#
_cell.length_a   1.000
_cell.length_b   1.000
_cell.length_c   1.000
_cell.angle_alpha   90.00
_cell.angle_beta   90.00
_cell.angle_gamma   90.00
#
_symmetry.space_group_name_H-M   'P 1'
#
loop_
_entity.id
_entity.type
_entity.pdbx_description
1 polymer ?
#
loop_
_entity_poly.entity_id
_entity_poly.type
_entity_poly.pdbx_seq_one_letter_code
_entity_poly.pdbx_strand_id
1 'polypeptide(L)'
;RRQRQMCIRDRYGAVFMAPVSSVGYAITLDQDITGTGSSTVSSLFEGEGGLSKMGISTAYRLFKGFSVGANLSYVTGTIKQTETQGRINVEESSYKHAFYADFGLQYKFSLSRNKYLVAGAVYGYSQDLAQDNTLSVSSTSGNESIDESQRHVRQCLPQFVGAGLAYNSPHWTLTAEYKYTDWSRMKSSQSNVRFENQHRLSAGTAYTAGNIYRNPVKLLLGAGVSNSYIVIQKKKATNYYVSAGSNFTLYNGNVLSLGVKYSDQLHLPNGMQRERGVTLFFNFTFSERTYRAKIQ
;
A
#
# COMPACT_ATOMS: atom_id res chain seq x y z
N ARG A 1 18.13 -48.72 1.29
CA ARG A 1 18.62 -47.35 0.94
C ARG A 1 17.41 -46.46 0.72
N ARG A 2 17.01 -45.67 1.72
CA ARG A 2 16.02 -44.58 1.54
C ARG A 2 16.70 -43.44 0.78
N GLN A 3 16.40 -43.30 -0.50
CA GLN A 3 16.68 -42.06 -1.21
C GLN A 3 15.95 -40.91 -0.50
N ARG A 4 16.69 -40.00 0.10
CA ARG A 4 16.16 -38.71 0.53
C ARG A 4 15.81 -37.96 -0.75
N GLN A 5 14.55 -37.96 -1.15
CA GLN A 5 14.05 -36.97 -2.10
C GLN A 5 14.28 -35.62 -1.43
N MET A 6 15.25 -34.88 -1.92
CA MET A 6 15.42 -33.47 -1.60
C MET A 6 14.19 -32.72 -2.12
N CYS A 7 13.22 -32.53 -1.23
CA CYS A 7 12.03 -31.77 -1.53
C CYS A 7 12.43 -30.30 -1.70
N ILE A 8 12.31 -29.80 -2.91
CA ILE A 8 12.38 -28.37 -3.29
C ILE A 8 11.21 -27.57 -2.62
N ARG A 9 10.52 -28.16 -1.66
CA ARG A 9 9.36 -27.59 -0.95
C ARG A 9 9.68 -26.54 0.10
N ASP A 10 10.95 -26.28 0.35
CA ASP A 10 11.38 -25.39 1.44
C ASP A 10 11.81 -24.01 0.97
N ARG A 11 11.77 -23.76 -0.33
CA ARG A 11 12.18 -22.50 -0.94
C ARG A 11 11.07 -21.98 -1.83
N TYR A 12 10.78 -20.68 -1.72
CA TYR A 12 9.80 -19.99 -2.53
C TYR A 12 10.43 -18.72 -3.09
N GLY A 13 10.12 -18.42 -4.35
CA GLY A 13 10.52 -17.20 -5.02
C GLY A 13 9.34 -16.62 -5.78
N ALA A 14 9.24 -15.32 -5.83
CA ALA A 14 8.24 -14.60 -6.62
C ALA A 14 8.82 -13.28 -7.14
N VAL A 15 8.30 -12.83 -8.27
CA VAL A 15 8.51 -11.48 -8.78
C VAL A 15 7.20 -10.73 -8.61
N PHE A 16 7.26 -9.49 -8.20
CA PHE A 16 6.07 -8.68 -7.98
C PHE A 16 6.23 -7.24 -8.47
N MET A 17 5.10 -6.62 -8.79
CA MET A 17 4.98 -5.20 -9.02
C MET A 17 3.72 -4.70 -8.29
N ALA A 18 3.84 -3.58 -7.57
CA ALA A 18 2.73 -3.02 -6.82
C ALA A 18 2.85 -1.49 -6.70
N PRO A 19 1.72 -0.76 -6.71
CA PRO A 19 1.73 0.66 -6.39
C PRO A 19 2.07 0.87 -4.90
N VAL A 20 2.85 1.92 -4.61
CA VAL A 20 3.22 2.36 -3.26
C VAL A 20 2.39 3.57 -2.87
N SER A 21 2.26 4.54 -3.78
CA SER A 21 1.44 5.73 -3.61
C SER A 21 0.80 6.12 -4.94
N SER A 22 -0.29 6.87 -4.85
CA SER A 22 -0.96 7.48 -5.99
C SER A 22 -1.34 8.90 -5.60
N VAL A 23 -1.11 9.84 -6.50
CA VAL A 23 -1.53 11.23 -6.39
C VAL A 23 -2.48 11.51 -7.56
N GLY A 24 -3.64 12.07 -7.25
CA GLY A 24 -4.62 12.46 -8.26
C GLY A 24 -5.61 13.45 -7.63
N TYR A 25 -5.42 14.74 -7.88
CA TYR A 25 -6.33 15.79 -7.46
C TYR A 25 -6.36 16.94 -8.45
N ALA A 26 -7.49 17.65 -8.51
CA ALA A 26 -7.66 18.91 -9.18
C ALA A 26 -8.49 19.82 -8.26
N ILE A 27 -7.93 20.96 -7.87
CA ILE A 27 -8.54 21.90 -6.91
C ILE A 27 -8.49 23.28 -7.54
N THR A 28 -9.66 23.92 -7.67
CA THR A 28 -9.76 25.31 -8.08
C THR A 28 -9.91 26.19 -6.85
N LEU A 29 -9.09 27.22 -6.77
CA LEU A 29 -9.16 28.22 -5.71
C LEU A 29 -9.44 29.58 -6.34
N ASP A 30 -10.59 30.17 -6.00
CA ASP A 30 -10.97 31.50 -6.42
C ASP A 30 -10.64 32.50 -5.30
N GLN A 31 -9.84 33.53 -5.65
CA GLN A 31 -9.46 34.59 -4.71
C GLN A 31 -9.95 35.94 -5.24
N ASP A 32 -10.67 36.67 -4.40
CA ASP A 32 -11.09 38.03 -4.70
C ASP A 32 -9.93 39.01 -4.53
N ILE A 33 -9.66 39.82 -5.54
CA ILE A 33 -8.63 40.86 -5.50
C ILE A 33 -9.18 42.05 -4.73
N THR A 34 -8.66 42.28 -3.54
CA THR A 34 -9.05 43.45 -2.70
C THR A 34 -8.53 44.73 -3.36
N GLY A 35 -9.44 45.62 -3.78
CA GLY A 35 -9.09 46.96 -4.27
C GLY A 35 -9.46 47.29 -5.74
N THR A 36 -9.90 46.35 -6.53
CA THR A 36 -10.29 46.54 -7.94
C THR A 36 -11.68 46.03 -8.26
N GLY A 37 -12.68 46.35 -7.43
CA GLY A 37 -14.10 46.00 -7.63
C GLY A 37 -14.30 44.69 -8.38
N SER A 38 -14.74 43.64 -7.69
CA SER A 38 -15.23 42.34 -8.27
C SER A 38 -14.35 41.56 -9.24
N SER A 39 -13.03 41.69 -9.16
CA SER A 39 -12.13 40.86 -9.97
C SER A 39 -11.68 39.65 -9.16
N THR A 40 -12.02 38.45 -9.62
CA THR A 40 -11.62 37.16 -9.02
C THR A 40 -10.48 36.56 -9.84
N VAL A 41 -9.43 36.11 -9.16
CA VAL A 41 -8.36 35.30 -9.77
C VAL A 41 -8.60 33.84 -9.43
N SER A 42 -8.74 33.02 -10.44
CA SER A 42 -8.88 31.58 -10.32
C SER A 42 -7.55 30.89 -10.53
N SER A 43 -7.12 30.09 -9.56
CA SER A 43 -5.93 29.24 -9.65
C SER A 43 -6.36 27.78 -9.62
N LEU A 44 -5.89 27.02 -10.61
CA LEU A 44 -6.11 25.57 -10.70
C LEU A 44 -4.84 24.86 -10.24
N PHE A 45 -4.98 24.02 -9.20
CA PHE A 45 -3.94 23.16 -8.66
C PHE A 45 -4.24 21.72 -9.02
N GLU A 46 -3.34 21.10 -9.78
CA GLU A 46 -3.46 19.70 -10.20
C GLU A 46 -2.27 18.91 -9.68
N GLY A 47 -2.53 17.67 -9.26
CA GLY A 47 -1.47 16.74 -8.91
C GLY A 47 -1.75 15.38 -9.53
N GLU A 48 -0.74 14.81 -10.18
CA GLU A 48 -0.83 13.51 -10.81
C GLU A 48 0.42 12.66 -10.60
N GLY A 49 0.28 11.34 -10.78
CA GLY A 49 1.39 10.40 -10.70
C GLY A 49 1.36 9.51 -9.47
N GLY A 50 2.53 9.03 -9.08
CA GLY A 50 2.67 8.15 -7.93
C GLY A 50 3.95 7.32 -7.99
N LEU A 51 4.14 6.50 -6.96
CA LEU A 51 5.28 5.60 -6.84
C LEU A 51 4.82 4.15 -6.97
N SER A 52 5.59 3.37 -7.71
CA SER A 52 5.44 1.93 -7.84
C SER A 52 6.69 1.22 -7.35
N LYS A 53 6.54 0.02 -6.82
CA LYS A 53 7.64 -0.86 -6.47
C LYS A 53 7.60 -2.12 -7.31
N MET A 54 8.76 -2.54 -7.81
CA MET A 54 8.97 -3.83 -8.43
C MET A 54 10.07 -4.56 -7.70
N GLY A 55 9.96 -5.87 -7.59
CA GLY A 55 10.97 -6.60 -6.82
C GLY A 55 10.83 -8.10 -6.85
N ILE A 56 11.69 -8.72 -6.09
CA ILE A 56 11.74 -10.16 -5.89
C ILE A 56 11.49 -10.47 -4.42
N SER A 57 10.71 -11.52 -4.19
CA SER A 57 10.46 -12.09 -2.88
C SER A 57 11.14 -13.45 -2.79
N THR A 58 11.75 -13.74 -1.67
CA THR A 58 12.26 -15.07 -1.36
C THR A 58 11.83 -15.49 0.03
N ALA A 59 11.53 -16.76 0.19
CA ALA A 59 11.22 -17.33 1.49
C ALA A 59 11.83 -18.71 1.64
N TYR A 60 12.29 -19.00 2.84
CA TYR A 60 12.93 -20.26 3.18
C TYR A 60 12.35 -20.82 4.49
N ARG A 61 12.05 -22.10 4.49
CA ARG A 61 11.66 -22.82 5.71
C ARG A 61 12.90 -23.35 6.39
N LEU A 62 13.26 -22.75 7.52
CA LEU A 62 14.44 -23.13 8.32
C LEU A 62 14.25 -24.48 9.02
N PHE A 63 13.08 -24.63 9.66
CA PHE A 63 12.71 -25.90 10.31
C PHE A 63 11.19 -26.06 10.32
N LYS A 64 10.70 -27.18 10.83
CA LYS A 64 9.27 -27.50 10.83
C LYS A 64 8.45 -26.41 11.53
N GLY A 65 7.63 -25.71 10.77
CA GLY A 65 6.76 -24.64 11.24
C GLY A 65 7.37 -23.24 11.17
N PHE A 66 8.70 -23.06 11.10
CA PHE A 66 9.35 -21.76 11.06
C PHE A 66 9.86 -21.40 9.66
N SER A 67 9.47 -20.25 9.18
CA SER A 67 9.89 -19.72 7.88
C SER A 67 10.31 -18.26 8.00
N VAL A 68 11.30 -17.87 7.20
CA VAL A 68 11.77 -16.51 7.06
C VAL A 68 11.63 -16.10 5.60
N GLY A 69 11.44 -14.82 5.35
CA GLY A 69 11.33 -14.26 4.02
C GLY A 69 11.92 -12.87 3.94
N ALA A 70 12.31 -12.49 2.74
CA ALA A 70 12.79 -11.17 2.43
C ALA A 70 12.24 -10.72 1.08
N ASN A 71 11.90 -9.44 0.99
CA ASN A 71 11.56 -8.76 -0.24
C ASN A 71 12.66 -7.75 -0.54
N LEU A 72 13.19 -7.79 -1.75
CA LEU A 72 14.08 -6.76 -2.28
C LEU A 72 13.34 -6.07 -3.43
N SER A 73 13.19 -4.76 -3.36
CA SER A 73 12.42 -4.00 -4.33
C SER A 73 13.11 -2.70 -4.72
N TYR A 74 12.84 -2.27 -5.93
CA TYR A 74 13.15 -0.94 -6.45
C TYR A 74 11.86 -0.14 -6.51
N VAL A 75 11.84 0.97 -5.80
CA VAL A 75 10.72 1.91 -5.78
C VAL A 75 11.06 3.04 -6.75
N THR A 76 10.14 3.38 -7.64
CA THR A 76 10.34 4.44 -8.62
C THR A 76 9.01 5.06 -9.03
N GLY A 77 9.05 6.31 -9.46
CA GLY A 77 7.90 7.01 -10.02
C GLY A 77 8.08 8.51 -10.08
N THR A 78 7.17 9.16 -10.77
CA THR A 78 7.14 10.61 -10.94
C THR A 78 5.84 11.16 -10.33
N ILE A 79 5.95 12.25 -9.60
CA ILE A 79 4.83 13.03 -9.10
C ILE A 79 4.95 14.42 -9.74
N LYS A 80 3.89 14.83 -10.42
CA LYS A 80 3.78 16.15 -11.03
C LYS A 80 2.75 16.98 -10.27
N GLN A 81 3.09 18.23 -10.03
CA GLN A 81 2.21 19.23 -9.47
C GLN A 81 2.18 20.43 -10.42
N THR A 82 0.98 20.81 -10.84
CA THR A 82 0.77 21.88 -11.78
C THR A 82 -0.11 22.96 -11.15
N GLU A 83 0.35 24.18 -11.21
CA GLU A 83 -0.41 25.37 -10.83
C GLU A 83 -0.65 26.22 -12.07
N THR A 84 -1.91 26.42 -12.43
CA THR A 84 -2.32 27.24 -13.56
C THR A 84 -3.07 28.48 -13.06
N GLN A 85 -2.53 29.64 -13.35
CA GLN A 85 -3.15 30.92 -13.01
C GLN A 85 -3.20 31.81 -14.25
N GLY A 86 -4.39 31.98 -14.80
CA GLY A 86 -4.59 32.75 -16.02
C GLY A 86 -3.81 32.17 -17.22
N ARG A 87 -2.71 32.85 -17.62
CA ARG A 87 -1.84 32.43 -18.72
C ARG A 87 -0.48 31.88 -18.27
N ILE A 88 -0.29 31.73 -16.99
CA ILE A 88 0.94 31.21 -16.38
C ILE A 88 0.65 29.79 -15.92
N ASN A 89 1.52 28.88 -16.31
CA ASN A 89 1.51 27.50 -15.86
C ASN A 89 2.87 27.18 -15.24
N VAL A 90 2.84 26.72 -13.99
CA VAL A 90 4.01 26.28 -13.23
C VAL A 90 3.87 24.80 -12.99
N GLU A 91 4.77 23.99 -13.56
CA GLU A 91 4.82 22.54 -13.38
C GLU A 91 6.06 22.16 -12.57
N GLU A 92 5.88 21.51 -11.42
CA GLU A 92 6.93 20.86 -10.65
C GLU A 92 6.83 19.35 -10.88
N SER A 93 7.86 18.77 -11.50
CA SER A 93 7.99 17.34 -11.74
C SER A 93 9.07 16.78 -10.84
N SER A 94 8.72 15.79 -10.03
CA SER A 94 9.61 15.15 -9.04
C SER A 94 9.73 13.66 -9.34
N TYR A 95 10.86 13.25 -9.91
CA TYR A 95 11.21 11.83 -10.10
C TYR A 95 11.87 11.30 -8.83
N LYS A 96 11.37 10.18 -8.33
CA LYS A 96 11.84 9.58 -7.07
C LYS A 96 12.17 8.12 -7.26
N HIS A 97 13.27 7.69 -6.64
CA HIS A 97 13.67 6.31 -6.69
C HIS A 97 14.45 5.88 -5.43
N ALA A 98 14.36 4.61 -5.09
CA ALA A 98 15.14 4.00 -4.00
C ALA A 98 15.15 2.48 -4.08
N PHE A 99 16.20 1.86 -3.56
CA PHE A 99 16.18 0.44 -3.21
C PHE A 99 15.60 0.26 -1.82
N TYR A 100 14.75 -0.74 -1.69
CA TYR A 100 14.05 -1.02 -0.44
C TYR A 100 14.02 -2.51 -0.15
N ALA A 101 14.22 -2.90 1.11
CA ALA A 101 14.04 -4.27 1.55
C ALA A 101 13.15 -4.33 2.79
N ASP A 102 12.36 -5.38 2.87
CA ASP A 102 11.61 -5.75 4.05
C ASP A 102 11.77 -7.25 4.34
N PHE A 103 11.61 -7.60 5.62
CA PHE A 103 11.85 -8.94 6.13
C PHE A 103 10.61 -9.43 6.87
N GLY A 104 10.36 -10.71 6.77
CA GLY A 104 9.26 -11.36 7.46
C GLY A 104 9.70 -12.68 8.09
N LEU A 105 9.04 -13.00 9.18
CA LEU A 105 9.16 -14.30 9.83
C LEU A 105 7.77 -14.80 10.19
N GLN A 106 7.59 -16.09 10.15
CA GLN A 106 6.36 -16.73 10.62
C GLN A 106 6.63 -18.07 11.26
N TYR A 107 5.77 -18.39 12.22
CA TYR A 107 5.77 -19.68 12.88
C TYR A 107 4.37 -20.30 12.85
N LYS A 108 4.30 -21.56 12.40
CA LYS A 108 3.07 -22.35 12.32
C LYS A 108 2.98 -23.31 13.49
N PHE A 109 2.02 -23.10 14.36
CA PHE A 109 1.66 -23.99 15.46
C PHE A 109 0.57 -24.96 15.01
N SER A 110 0.83 -26.24 14.99
CA SER A 110 -0.19 -27.26 14.69
C SER A 110 -0.96 -27.58 15.97
N LEU A 111 -2.25 -27.20 16.00
CA LEU A 111 -3.12 -27.46 17.16
C LEU A 111 -3.79 -28.84 17.07
N SER A 112 -4.18 -29.25 15.84
CA SER A 112 -4.83 -30.51 15.56
C SER A 112 -4.58 -30.89 14.11
N ARG A 113 -5.07 -32.05 13.66
CA ARG A 113 -4.84 -32.59 12.31
C ARG A 113 -5.18 -31.60 11.20
N ASN A 114 -6.24 -30.77 11.38
CA ASN A 114 -6.71 -29.81 10.38
C ASN A 114 -6.86 -28.37 10.94
N LYS A 115 -6.29 -28.09 12.10
CA LYS A 115 -6.34 -26.76 12.75
C LYS A 115 -4.93 -26.29 13.09
N TYR A 116 -4.61 -25.07 12.73
CA TYR A 116 -3.31 -24.50 13.02
C TYR A 116 -3.39 -22.98 13.23
N LEU A 117 -2.50 -22.47 14.05
CA LEU A 117 -2.28 -21.04 14.28
C LEU A 117 -0.98 -20.65 13.58
N VAL A 118 -0.99 -19.52 12.91
CA VAL A 118 0.22 -18.92 12.35
C VAL A 118 0.42 -17.58 13.03
N ALA A 119 1.58 -17.41 13.65
CA ALA A 119 2.05 -16.11 14.14
C ALA A 119 3.10 -15.59 13.15
N GLY A 120 3.02 -14.33 12.79
CA GLY A 120 3.96 -13.69 11.87
C GLY A 120 4.38 -12.31 12.35
N ALA A 121 5.59 -11.90 11.98
CA ALA A 121 6.07 -10.55 12.16
C ALA A 121 6.79 -10.09 10.88
N VAL A 122 6.69 -8.79 10.61
CA VAL A 122 7.31 -8.14 9.46
C VAL A 122 8.04 -6.89 9.91
N TYR A 123 9.15 -6.59 9.27
CA TYR A 123 9.95 -5.40 9.51
C TYR A 123 10.42 -4.80 8.19
N GLY A 124 10.19 -3.50 8.01
CA GLY A 124 10.76 -2.73 6.91
C GLY A 124 11.56 -1.56 7.47
N TYR A 125 12.77 -1.38 6.99
CA TYR A 125 13.62 -0.28 7.42
C TYR A 125 13.23 1.04 6.72
N SER A 126 13.65 2.16 7.28
CA SER A 126 13.47 3.46 6.66
C SER A 126 14.52 3.69 5.58
N GLN A 127 14.09 4.12 4.40
CA GLN A 127 14.97 4.41 3.27
C GLN A 127 14.67 5.80 2.71
N ASP A 128 15.71 6.61 2.56
CA ASP A 128 15.59 7.91 1.90
C ASP A 128 15.37 7.71 0.40
N LEU A 129 14.48 8.51 -0.18
CA LEU A 129 14.22 8.55 -1.62
C LEU A 129 15.21 9.51 -2.26
N ALA A 130 15.98 9.03 -3.23
CA ALA A 130 16.67 9.90 -4.16
C ALA A 130 15.61 10.63 -5.01
N GLN A 131 15.83 11.90 -5.26
CA GLN A 131 14.83 12.78 -5.87
C GLN A 131 15.50 13.74 -6.85
N ASP A 132 14.98 13.79 -8.07
CA ASP A 132 15.33 14.75 -9.11
C ASP A 132 14.12 15.62 -9.38
N ASN A 133 14.24 16.92 -9.16
CA ASN A 133 13.16 17.89 -9.33
C ASN A 133 13.42 18.78 -10.53
N THR A 134 12.41 18.98 -11.35
CA THR A 134 12.40 19.92 -12.46
C THR A 134 11.22 20.86 -12.29
N LEU A 135 11.50 22.15 -12.27
CA LEU A 135 10.50 23.22 -12.28
C LEU A 135 10.43 23.81 -13.69
N SER A 136 9.27 23.79 -14.30
CA SER A 136 9.00 24.40 -15.60
C SER A 136 7.96 25.50 -15.47
N VAL A 137 8.29 26.68 -15.95
CA VAL A 137 7.37 27.80 -15.99
C VAL A 137 7.09 28.12 -17.44
N SER A 138 5.84 28.02 -17.85
CA SER A 138 5.36 28.36 -19.19
C SER A 138 4.39 29.53 -19.13
N SER A 139 4.58 30.44 -20.06
CA SER A 139 3.74 31.65 -20.26
C SER A 139 3.51 31.87 -21.75
N THR A 140 2.53 32.70 -22.11
CA THR A 140 2.35 33.17 -23.50
C THR A 140 3.59 33.84 -24.08
N SER A 141 4.54 34.29 -23.28
CA SER A 141 5.77 34.99 -23.67
C SER A 141 7.00 34.09 -23.82
N GLY A 142 6.93 32.83 -23.41
CA GLY A 142 8.04 31.88 -23.48
C GLY A 142 7.94 30.78 -22.45
N ASN A 143 8.79 29.77 -22.59
CA ASN A 143 8.91 28.66 -21.67
C ASN A 143 10.31 28.71 -21.05
N GLU A 144 10.40 28.71 -19.74
CA GLU A 144 11.62 28.50 -19.01
C GLU A 144 11.52 27.23 -18.18
N SER A 145 12.53 26.37 -18.27
CA SER A 145 12.67 25.24 -17.37
C SER A 145 13.90 25.44 -16.51
N ILE A 146 13.73 25.36 -15.21
CA ILE A 146 14.81 25.52 -14.23
C ILE A 146 14.97 24.16 -13.55
N ASP A 147 16.17 23.57 -13.66
CA ASP A 147 16.55 22.40 -12.88
C ASP A 147 16.80 22.84 -11.44
N GLU A 148 15.80 22.71 -10.60
CA GLU A 148 15.90 23.04 -9.18
C GLU A 148 16.36 21.82 -8.38
N SER A 149 17.62 21.39 -8.63
CA SER A 149 18.24 20.27 -7.90
C SER A 149 18.49 20.56 -6.41
N GLN A 150 18.22 21.77 -5.95
CA GLN A 150 18.64 22.25 -4.63
C GLN A 150 17.56 22.27 -3.55
N ARG A 151 16.28 22.08 -3.85
CA ARG A 151 15.21 22.09 -2.84
C ARG A 151 14.85 20.70 -2.37
N HIS A 152 15.79 20.06 -1.70
CA HIS A 152 15.57 18.71 -1.17
C HIS A 152 14.81 18.75 0.16
N VAL A 153 13.49 18.64 0.10
CA VAL A 153 12.74 18.18 1.27
C VAL A 153 12.97 16.68 1.39
N ARG A 154 13.64 16.28 2.45
CA ARG A 154 13.97 14.88 2.71
C ARG A 154 12.68 14.06 2.76
N GLN A 155 12.45 13.26 1.76
CA GLN A 155 11.37 12.28 1.70
C GLN A 155 11.95 10.89 1.90
N CYS A 156 11.27 10.07 2.68
CA CYS A 156 11.71 8.72 2.96
C CYS A 156 10.53 7.73 2.94
N LEU A 157 10.84 6.49 2.62
CA LEU A 157 9.96 5.38 2.94
C LEU A 157 10.02 5.14 4.44
N PRO A 158 8.88 5.09 5.15
CA PRO A 158 8.89 4.97 6.60
C PRO A 158 9.31 3.58 7.05
N GLN A 159 9.94 3.53 8.21
CA GLN A 159 10.15 2.29 8.93
C GLN A 159 8.83 1.73 9.43
N PHE A 160 8.67 0.41 9.37
CA PHE A 160 7.49 -0.22 9.94
C PHE A 160 7.80 -1.55 10.63
N VAL A 161 6.98 -1.87 11.62
CA VAL A 161 6.93 -3.16 12.29
C VAL A 161 5.48 -3.63 12.27
N GLY A 162 5.26 -4.87 11.92
CA GLY A 162 3.94 -5.49 11.97
C GLY A 162 3.98 -6.85 12.65
N ALA A 163 2.91 -7.20 13.32
CA ALA A 163 2.69 -8.52 13.88
C ALA A 163 1.27 -8.99 13.58
N GLY A 164 1.11 -10.27 13.31
CA GLY A 164 -0.18 -10.84 12.96
C GLY A 164 -0.35 -12.28 13.45
N LEU A 165 -1.60 -12.64 13.64
CA LEU A 165 -2.05 -13.97 14.00
C LEU A 165 -3.10 -14.44 13.02
N ALA A 166 -3.01 -15.70 12.59
CA ALA A 166 -4.00 -16.31 11.72
C ALA A 166 -4.37 -17.70 12.26
N TYR A 167 -5.62 -17.86 12.66
CA TYR A 167 -6.18 -19.17 13.01
C TYR A 167 -6.83 -19.77 11.79
N ASN A 168 -6.46 -21.00 11.47
CA ASN A 168 -6.97 -21.72 10.30
C ASN A 168 -7.61 -23.03 10.72
N SER A 169 -8.83 -23.26 10.24
CA SER A 169 -9.56 -24.51 10.33
C SER A 169 -10.14 -24.88 8.95
N PRO A 170 -10.76 -26.05 8.75
CA PRO A 170 -11.26 -26.43 7.45
C PRO A 170 -12.27 -25.43 6.84
N HIS A 171 -13.13 -24.85 7.66
CA HIS A 171 -14.17 -23.92 7.20
C HIS A 171 -13.87 -22.44 7.52
N TRP A 172 -13.07 -22.16 8.57
CA TRP A 172 -12.85 -20.83 9.05
C TRP A 172 -11.37 -20.44 9.02
N THR A 173 -11.09 -19.25 8.55
CA THR A 173 -9.82 -18.54 8.76
C THR A 173 -10.12 -17.24 9.47
N LEU A 174 -9.51 -17.03 10.64
CA LEU A 174 -9.60 -15.78 11.40
C LEU A 174 -8.22 -15.14 11.41
N THR A 175 -8.15 -13.84 11.16
CA THR A 175 -6.89 -13.09 11.12
C THR A 175 -7.01 -11.83 11.95
N ALA A 176 -5.92 -11.48 12.62
CA ALA A 176 -5.75 -10.19 13.27
C ALA A 176 -4.32 -9.70 13.03
N GLU A 177 -4.17 -8.42 12.75
CA GLU A 177 -2.90 -7.79 12.43
C GLU A 177 -2.80 -6.43 13.09
N TYR A 178 -1.63 -6.14 13.63
CA TYR A 178 -1.24 -4.81 14.08
C TYR A 178 0.00 -4.35 13.32
N LYS A 179 -0.02 -3.12 12.81
CA LYS A 179 1.11 -2.50 12.12
C LYS A 179 1.38 -1.11 12.69
N TYR A 180 2.61 -0.90 13.10
CA TYR A 180 3.17 0.38 13.47
C TYR A 180 4.05 0.91 12.35
N THR A 181 3.89 2.17 11.97
CA THR A 181 4.69 2.82 10.93
C THR A 181 5.22 4.15 11.47
N ASP A 182 6.53 4.28 11.45
CA ASP A 182 7.23 5.47 11.92
C ASP A 182 7.43 6.47 10.77
N TRP A 183 6.68 7.55 10.80
CA TRP A 183 6.75 8.66 9.85
C TRP A 183 7.57 9.84 10.38
N SER A 184 8.15 9.76 11.58
CA SER A 184 8.85 10.86 12.23
C SER A 184 10.06 11.40 11.46
N ARG A 185 10.63 10.57 10.59
CA ARG A 185 11.77 10.95 9.72
C ARG A 185 11.37 11.79 8.52
N MET A 186 10.10 11.77 8.15
CA MET A 186 9.58 12.53 7.03
C MET A 186 9.42 14.00 7.42
N LYS A 187 9.90 14.91 6.59
CA LYS A 187 9.77 16.36 6.81
C LYS A 187 8.74 16.92 5.85
N SER A 188 7.94 17.87 6.33
CA SER A 188 7.04 18.67 5.50
C SER A 188 7.70 19.99 5.13
N SER A 189 7.45 20.44 3.91
CA SER A 189 7.79 21.81 3.48
C SER A 189 6.85 22.86 4.09
N GLN A 190 5.67 22.44 4.56
CA GLN A 190 4.69 23.32 5.17
C GLN A 190 4.81 23.31 6.69
N SER A 191 4.90 24.49 7.31
CA SER A 191 5.05 24.64 8.77
C SER A 191 3.85 24.12 9.58
N ASN A 192 2.66 24.08 8.98
CA ASN A 192 1.41 23.65 9.61
C ASN A 192 1.16 22.14 9.55
N VAL A 193 1.98 21.40 8.80
CA VAL A 193 1.84 19.94 8.58
C VAL A 193 2.99 19.23 9.27
N ARG A 194 2.65 18.26 10.11
CA ARG A 194 3.62 17.35 10.76
C ARG A 194 3.26 15.92 10.48
N PHE A 195 4.28 15.08 10.39
CA PHE A 195 4.13 13.64 10.27
C PHE A 195 4.29 13.00 11.64
N GLU A 196 3.34 12.14 12.00
CA GLU A 196 3.34 11.38 13.24
C GLU A 196 3.20 9.89 12.97
N ASN A 197 3.54 9.10 13.96
CA ASN A 197 3.50 7.66 13.88
C ASN A 197 2.07 7.13 13.66
N GLN A 198 1.96 6.17 12.77
CA GLN A 198 0.71 5.53 12.41
C GLN A 198 0.59 4.16 13.08
N HIS A 199 -0.55 3.94 13.71
CA HIS A 199 -0.98 2.66 14.23
C HIS A 199 -2.14 2.15 13.39
N ARG A 200 -2.06 0.91 12.93
CA ARG A 200 -3.13 0.26 12.19
C ARG A 200 -3.45 -1.07 12.85
N LEU A 201 -4.71 -1.29 13.16
CA LEU A 201 -5.25 -2.55 13.62
C LEU A 201 -6.25 -3.05 12.60
N SER A 202 -6.15 -4.30 12.19
CA SER A 202 -7.08 -4.92 11.25
C SER A 202 -7.42 -6.35 11.69
N ALA A 203 -8.66 -6.75 11.40
CA ALA A 203 -9.14 -8.09 11.64
C ALA A 203 -9.96 -8.57 10.45
N GLY A 204 -9.92 -9.86 10.18
CA GLY A 204 -10.65 -10.45 9.08
C GLY A 204 -11.06 -11.89 9.36
N THR A 205 -12.11 -12.32 8.68
CA THR A 205 -12.57 -13.68 8.69
C THR A 205 -12.90 -14.16 7.29
N ALA A 206 -12.59 -15.41 7.01
CA ALA A 206 -12.99 -16.10 5.81
C ALA A 206 -13.74 -17.38 6.17
N TYR A 207 -14.96 -17.54 5.62
CA TYR A 207 -15.74 -18.75 5.75
C TYR A 207 -15.76 -19.50 4.41
N THR A 208 -15.37 -20.78 4.43
CA THR A 208 -15.38 -21.65 3.27
C THR A 208 -16.70 -22.39 3.21
N ALA A 209 -17.54 -22.01 2.25
CA ALA A 209 -18.84 -22.61 1.98
C ALA A 209 -18.74 -23.72 0.93
N GLY A 210 -19.62 -24.70 1.02
CA GLY A 210 -19.71 -25.81 0.08
C GLY A 210 -18.69 -26.92 0.33
N ASN A 211 -18.46 -27.72 -0.71
CA ASN A 211 -17.51 -28.82 -0.63
C ASN A 211 -16.08 -28.30 -0.73
N ILE A 212 -15.32 -28.43 0.37
CA ILE A 212 -13.93 -27.94 0.49
C ILE A 212 -13.01 -28.52 -0.60
N TYR A 213 -13.34 -29.67 -1.12
CA TYR A 213 -12.52 -30.39 -2.11
C TYR A 213 -12.93 -30.12 -3.57
N ARG A 214 -14.09 -29.50 -3.78
CA ARG A 214 -14.62 -29.27 -5.14
C ARG A 214 -15.17 -27.86 -5.27
N ASN A 215 -14.37 -26.96 -5.86
CA ASN A 215 -14.72 -25.56 -6.14
C ASN A 215 -15.35 -24.80 -4.94
N PRO A 216 -14.64 -24.68 -3.81
CA PRO A 216 -15.16 -23.98 -2.64
C PRO A 216 -15.35 -22.49 -2.93
N VAL A 217 -16.42 -21.92 -2.38
CA VAL A 217 -16.64 -20.48 -2.32
C VAL A 217 -16.20 -20.00 -0.95
N LYS A 218 -15.37 -18.96 -0.88
CA LYS A 218 -14.99 -18.33 0.37
C LYS A 218 -15.65 -16.98 0.52
N LEU A 219 -16.39 -16.79 1.58
CA LEU A 219 -16.97 -15.52 2.00
C LEU A 219 -15.97 -14.80 2.92
N LEU A 220 -15.70 -13.54 2.63
CA LEU A 220 -14.69 -12.75 3.30
C LEU A 220 -15.34 -11.55 3.98
N LEU A 221 -14.98 -11.29 5.24
CA LEU A 221 -15.34 -10.08 5.96
C LEU A 221 -14.06 -9.51 6.61
N GLY A 222 -13.93 -8.20 6.61
CA GLY A 222 -12.78 -7.54 7.21
C GLY A 222 -13.14 -6.17 7.74
N ALA A 223 -12.43 -5.75 8.78
CA ALA A 223 -12.53 -4.42 9.36
C ALA A 223 -11.15 -3.96 9.84
N GLY A 224 -10.97 -2.67 9.90
CA GLY A 224 -9.75 -2.10 10.47
C GLY A 224 -9.89 -0.64 10.82
N VAL A 225 -9.02 -0.20 11.72
CA VAL A 225 -8.91 1.17 12.20
C VAL A 225 -7.46 1.62 12.12
N SER A 226 -7.24 2.86 11.75
CA SER A 226 -5.91 3.47 11.74
C SER A 226 -6.01 4.96 12.03
N ASN A 227 -5.03 5.48 12.76
CA ASN A 227 -4.89 6.93 12.87
C ASN A 227 -4.20 7.50 11.63
N SER A 228 -4.50 8.75 11.29
CA SER A 228 -3.78 9.49 10.25
C SER A 228 -2.32 9.69 10.67
N TYR A 229 -1.40 9.59 9.73
CA TYR A 229 0.01 9.98 9.92
C TYR A 229 0.25 11.46 9.66
N ILE A 230 -0.71 12.14 9.03
CA ILE A 230 -0.67 13.59 8.79
C ILE A 230 -1.41 14.27 9.91
N VAL A 231 -0.75 15.23 10.54
CA VAL A 231 -1.30 16.12 11.60
C VAL A 231 -1.25 17.55 11.10
N ILE A 232 -2.43 18.17 11.00
CA ILE A 232 -2.58 19.56 10.56
C ILE A 232 -3.04 20.38 11.77
N GLN A 233 -2.31 21.44 12.12
CA GLN A 233 -2.63 22.30 13.27
C GLN A 233 -2.86 21.54 14.59
N LYS A 234 -2.04 20.52 14.87
CA LYS A 234 -2.16 19.61 16.03
C LYS A 234 -3.43 18.74 16.04
N LYS A 235 -4.14 18.65 14.92
CA LYS A 235 -5.35 17.85 14.78
C LYS A 235 -5.07 16.59 13.99
N LYS A 236 -5.63 15.45 14.44
CA LYS A 236 -5.39 14.12 13.89
C LYS A 236 -6.72 13.41 13.64
N ALA A 237 -6.89 12.87 12.44
CA ALA A 237 -8.06 12.07 12.10
C ALA A 237 -7.83 10.58 12.42
N THR A 238 -8.91 9.85 12.66
CA THR A 238 -8.91 8.39 12.79
C THR A 238 -9.81 7.81 11.72
N ASN A 239 -9.26 6.93 10.91
CA ASN A 239 -9.95 6.31 9.79
C ASN A 239 -10.32 4.87 10.13
N TYR A 240 -11.46 4.41 9.63
CA TYR A 240 -11.86 3.01 9.69
C TYR A 240 -12.31 2.51 8.32
N TYR A 241 -12.30 1.20 8.16
CA TYR A 241 -12.89 0.57 7.00
C TYR A 241 -13.59 -0.72 7.38
N VAL A 242 -14.57 -1.08 6.58
CA VAL A 242 -15.24 -2.37 6.60
C VAL A 242 -15.23 -2.92 5.16
N SER A 243 -15.01 -4.20 5.01
CA SER A 243 -14.97 -4.86 3.70
C SER A 243 -15.70 -6.18 3.71
N ALA A 244 -16.31 -6.50 2.58
CA ALA A 244 -16.93 -7.79 2.32
C ALA A 244 -16.55 -8.27 0.93
N GLY A 245 -16.44 -9.59 0.73
CA GLY A 245 -16.07 -10.14 -0.56
C GLY A 245 -16.28 -11.63 -0.65
N SER A 246 -16.00 -12.16 -1.83
CA SER A 246 -16.09 -13.59 -2.12
C SER A 246 -14.97 -14.03 -3.04
N ASN A 247 -14.43 -15.22 -2.78
CA ASN A 247 -13.48 -15.88 -3.66
C ASN A 247 -14.14 -17.13 -4.25
N PHE A 248 -14.20 -17.18 -5.56
CA PHE A 248 -14.72 -18.31 -6.32
C PHE A 248 -13.56 -19.12 -6.87
N THR A 249 -13.44 -20.36 -6.44
CA THR A 249 -12.46 -21.29 -7.01
C THR A 249 -13.01 -21.82 -8.32
N LEU A 250 -12.34 -21.50 -9.41
CA LEU A 250 -12.68 -21.91 -10.77
C LEU A 250 -11.96 -23.21 -11.13
N TYR A 251 -12.24 -23.69 -12.36
CA TYR A 251 -11.55 -24.83 -12.93
C TYR A 251 -10.04 -24.62 -12.97
N ASN A 252 -9.26 -25.69 -12.82
CA ASN A 252 -7.78 -25.68 -12.74
C ASN A 252 -7.15 -24.95 -11.54
N GLY A 253 -7.93 -24.59 -10.52
CA GLY A 253 -7.42 -23.92 -9.34
C GLY A 253 -7.24 -22.39 -9.49
N ASN A 254 -7.73 -21.83 -10.58
CA ASN A 254 -7.85 -20.38 -10.72
C ASN A 254 -8.84 -19.81 -9.71
N VAL A 255 -8.61 -18.59 -9.24
CA VAL A 255 -9.48 -17.95 -8.26
C VAL A 255 -9.91 -16.59 -8.76
N LEU A 256 -11.23 -16.38 -8.80
CA LEU A 256 -11.84 -15.08 -9.01
C LEU A 256 -12.24 -14.50 -7.66
N SER A 257 -11.75 -13.29 -7.36
CA SER A 257 -12.04 -12.58 -6.12
C SER A 257 -12.80 -11.29 -6.43
N LEU A 258 -13.93 -11.10 -5.79
CA LEU A 258 -14.75 -9.90 -5.87
C LEU A 258 -14.96 -9.35 -4.47
N GLY A 259 -14.91 -8.03 -4.32
CA GLY A 259 -15.13 -7.43 -3.01
C GLY A 259 -15.42 -5.94 -3.05
N VAL A 260 -15.96 -5.46 -1.95
CA VAL A 260 -16.24 -4.05 -1.70
C VAL A 260 -15.62 -3.64 -0.35
N LYS A 261 -15.05 -2.48 -0.31
CA LYS A 261 -14.56 -1.83 0.91
C LYS A 261 -15.21 -0.46 1.03
N TYR A 262 -15.81 -0.20 2.19
CA TYR A 262 -16.24 1.11 2.62
C TYR A 262 -15.23 1.68 3.60
N SER A 263 -14.81 2.93 3.42
CA SER A 263 -13.91 3.65 4.30
C SER A 263 -14.48 5.01 4.68
N ASP A 264 -14.35 5.39 5.95
CA ASP A 264 -14.81 6.67 6.48
C ASP A 264 -13.95 7.05 7.69
N GLN A 265 -14.14 8.24 8.20
CA GLN A 265 -13.43 8.78 9.36
C GLN A 265 -14.28 8.64 10.62
N LEU A 266 -13.74 7.95 11.63
CA LEU A 266 -14.39 7.76 12.92
C LEU A 266 -14.34 9.04 13.76
N HIS A 267 -13.19 9.73 13.74
CA HIS A 267 -12.98 10.99 14.40
C HIS A 267 -12.37 11.99 13.43
N LEU A 268 -13.08 13.10 13.23
CA LEU A 268 -12.65 14.19 12.38
C LEU A 268 -12.63 15.50 13.21
N PRO A 269 -11.47 16.12 13.42
CA PRO A 269 -11.39 17.40 14.09
C PRO A 269 -12.08 18.52 13.28
N ASN A 270 -12.64 19.51 13.98
CA ASN A 270 -13.29 20.66 13.37
C ASN A 270 -12.36 21.38 12.38
N GLY A 271 -12.87 21.69 11.18
CA GLY A 271 -12.13 22.38 10.13
C GLY A 271 -11.38 21.45 9.15
N MET A 272 -11.52 20.13 9.29
CA MET A 272 -11.08 19.17 8.27
C MET A 272 -12.26 18.68 7.43
N GLN A 273 -12.01 18.43 6.15
CA GLN A 273 -13.00 17.85 5.26
C GLN A 273 -13.12 16.34 5.48
N ARG A 274 -14.34 15.84 5.54
CA ARG A 274 -14.60 14.41 5.69
C ARG A 274 -14.47 13.69 4.37
N GLU A 275 -13.68 12.63 4.37
CA GLU A 275 -13.49 11.75 3.21
C GLU A 275 -14.24 10.43 3.43
N ARG A 276 -15.10 10.10 2.50
CA ARG A 276 -15.77 8.78 2.42
C ARG A 276 -15.42 8.12 1.10
N GLY A 277 -15.14 6.84 1.14
CA GLY A 277 -14.76 6.11 -0.06
C GLY A 277 -15.41 4.73 -0.14
N VAL A 278 -15.83 4.36 -1.33
CA VAL A 278 -16.21 3.00 -1.69
C VAL A 278 -15.20 2.50 -2.72
N THR A 279 -14.56 1.38 -2.43
CA THR A 279 -13.59 0.75 -3.35
C THR A 279 -14.11 -0.63 -3.75
N LEU A 280 -14.19 -0.86 -5.04
CA LEU A 280 -14.50 -2.18 -5.59
C LEU A 280 -13.20 -2.91 -5.92
N PHE A 281 -13.11 -4.17 -5.55
CA PHE A 281 -11.97 -5.04 -5.83
C PHE A 281 -12.38 -6.12 -6.81
N PHE A 282 -11.59 -6.25 -7.85
CA PHE A 282 -11.63 -7.35 -8.77
C PHE A 282 -10.23 -7.93 -8.89
N ASN A 283 -10.06 -9.21 -8.60
CA ASN A 283 -8.78 -9.90 -8.74
C ASN A 283 -8.98 -11.27 -9.36
N PHE A 284 -8.13 -11.58 -10.32
CA PHE A 284 -8.07 -12.90 -10.93
C PHE A 284 -6.69 -13.50 -10.67
N THR A 285 -6.68 -14.66 -10.00
CA THR A 285 -5.45 -15.40 -9.73
C THR A 285 -5.39 -16.59 -10.67
N PHE A 286 -4.40 -16.58 -11.55
CA PHE A 286 -4.10 -17.70 -12.43
C PHE A 286 -3.13 -18.66 -11.74
N SER A 287 -3.43 -19.94 -11.79
CA SER A 287 -2.57 -21.00 -11.23
C SER A 287 -2.36 -22.10 -12.26
N GLU A 288 -1.13 -22.33 -12.62
CA GLU A 288 -0.74 -23.42 -13.49
C GLU A 288 0.16 -24.40 -12.75
N ARG A 289 -0.11 -25.70 -12.92
CA ARG A 289 0.74 -26.75 -12.39
C ARG A 289 1.72 -27.17 -13.48
N THR A 290 2.98 -26.78 -13.33
CA THR A 290 4.06 -27.30 -14.19
C THR A 290 4.35 -28.74 -13.82
N TYR A 291 4.06 -29.68 -14.71
CA TYR A 291 4.50 -31.08 -14.59
C TYR A 291 5.93 -31.18 -15.09
N ARG A 292 6.85 -31.63 -14.24
CA ARG A 292 8.13 -32.18 -14.78
C ARG A 292 7.78 -33.44 -15.54
N ALA A 293 8.07 -33.44 -16.85
CA ALA A 293 8.11 -34.68 -17.64
C ALA A 293 9.08 -35.61 -16.94
N LYS A 294 8.64 -36.79 -16.55
CA LYS A 294 9.56 -37.88 -16.19
C LYS A 294 10.27 -38.27 -17.48
N ILE A 295 11.56 -37.98 -17.58
CA ILE A 295 12.43 -38.57 -18.57
C ILE A 295 12.47 -40.04 -18.19
N GLN A 296 11.91 -40.89 -19.03
CA GLN A 296 12.01 -42.35 -18.95
C GLN A 296 13.43 -42.78 -19.30
#